data_fe332cf9585fefbfc534e6ad1df85350
#
_entry.id   fe332cf9585fefbfc534e6ad1df85350
#
_cell.length_a   1.000
_cell.length_b   1.000
_cell.length_c   1.000
_cell.angle_alpha   90.00
_cell.angle_beta   90.00
_cell.angle_gamma   90.00
#
_symmetry.space_group_name_H-M   'P 1'
#
loop_
_entity.id
_entity.type
_entity.pdbx_description
1 polymer ?
#
loop_
_entity_poly.entity_id
_entity_poly.type
_entity_poly.pdbx_seq_one_letter_code
_entity_poly.pdbx_strand_id
1 'polypeptide(L)'
;MKRKWIAALLAGCMLAALLLTGCSAAETVKRLRFGVAGEGGVYHNFGEQFAALENETSNGTIELRTTAGSAANLRLLTGEYLQLAIAQADLAQDACNQTGIFAEEEDICGFGAVAALYTEACQVIVRADSDIQSIEDLQGKTVSIGAEESGSEQNALQILSAYGLNDRLVDTINLNYTDAAD
;
A
#
# COMPACT_ATOMS: atom_id res chain seq x y z
N MET A 1 26.28 22.63 64.61
CA MET A 1 26.82 22.51 63.24
C MET A 1 26.16 21.42 62.43
N LYS A 2 25.91 20.21 62.92
CA LYS A 2 25.32 19.09 62.14
C LYS A 2 23.94 19.37 61.53
N ARG A 3 23.04 20.12 62.19
CA ARG A 3 21.68 20.44 61.65
C ARG A 3 21.69 21.34 60.41
N LYS A 4 22.66 22.24 60.24
CA LYS A 4 22.80 23.10 59.04
C LYS A 4 23.27 22.34 57.83
N TRP A 5 24.10 21.31 57.99
CA TRP A 5 24.55 20.47 56.90
C TRP A 5 23.48 19.50 56.40
N ILE A 6 22.60 19.03 57.29
CA ILE A 6 21.46 18.19 56.92
C ILE A 6 20.44 18.96 56.10
N ALA A 7 20.16 20.23 56.50
CA ALA A 7 19.27 21.11 55.78
C ALA A 7 19.80 21.45 54.38
N ALA A 8 21.10 21.68 54.23
CA ALA A 8 21.73 21.93 52.92
C ALA A 8 21.71 20.69 51.99
N LEU A 9 21.90 19.51 52.55
CA LEU A 9 21.78 18.24 51.81
C LEU A 9 20.35 17.99 51.33
N LEU A 10 19.36 18.20 52.17
CA LEU A 10 17.94 18.07 51.79
C LEU A 10 17.50 19.08 50.73
N ALA A 11 17.97 20.30 50.81
CA ALA A 11 17.71 21.34 49.82
C ALA A 11 18.36 21.00 48.47
N GLY A 12 19.58 20.44 48.46
CA GLY A 12 20.30 19.96 47.29
C GLY A 12 19.60 18.78 46.62
N CYS A 13 19.09 17.81 47.37
CA CYS A 13 18.32 16.69 46.89
C CYS A 13 16.96 17.13 46.28
N MET A 14 16.26 18.09 46.89
CA MET A 14 15.04 18.67 46.32
C MET A 14 15.29 19.40 44.99
N LEU A 15 16.38 20.18 44.92
CA LEU A 15 16.74 20.88 43.68
C LEU A 15 17.14 19.89 42.56
N ALA A 16 17.85 18.82 42.90
CA ALA A 16 18.19 17.75 41.96
C ALA A 16 16.95 16.97 41.47
N ALA A 17 15.98 16.75 42.35
CA ALA A 17 14.71 16.08 41.97
C ALA A 17 13.86 16.94 41.01
N LEU A 18 13.91 18.27 41.15
CA LEU A 18 13.20 19.21 40.23
C LEU A 18 13.86 19.29 38.85
N LEU A 19 15.15 18.99 38.75
CA LEU A 19 15.85 18.96 37.44
C LEU A 19 15.63 17.63 36.66
N LEU A 20 15.15 16.58 37.31
CA LEU A 20 14.87 15.28 36.70
C LEU A 20 13.44 15.14 36.15
N THR A 21 12.54 16.08 36.46
CA THR A 21 11.15 16.08 35.95
C THR A 21 10.97 16.77 34.60
N GLY A 22 12.07 17.23 33.99
CA GLY A 22 12.09 17.93 32.69
C GLY A 22 12.11 17.04 31.44
N CYS A 23 11.91 15.71 31.54
CA CYS A 23 11.59 14.91 30.37
C CYS A 23 10.12 15.17 30.01
N SER A 24 9.88 16.25 29.30
CA SER A 24 8.70 16.35 28.45
C SER A 24 8.77 15.15 27.50
N ALA A 25 7.87 14.20 27.66
CA ALA A 25 7.66 13.18 26.65
C ALA A 25 7.29 13.96 25.38
N ALA A 26 8.24 14.07 24.45
CA ALA A 26 7.91 14.54 23.12
C ALA A 26 6.79 13.60 22.67
N GLU A 27 5.60 14.14 22.41
CA GLU A 27 4.53 13.40 21.75
C GLU A 27 5.15 12.82 20.50
N THR A 28 5.35 11.51 20.47
CA THR A 28 5.81 10.81 19.28
C THR A 28 4.69 10.92 18.27
N VAL A 29 4.82 11.85 17.32
CA VAL A 29 3.91 11.96 16.19
C VAL A 29 3.79 10.57 15.57
N LYS A 30 2.60 9.98 15.64
CA LYS A 30 2.35 8.66 15.08
C LYS A 30 2.43 8.76 13.57
N ARG A 31 3.48 8.19 12.98
CA ARG A 31 3.62 8.09 11.54
C ARG A 31 2.92 6.84 11.05
N LEU A 32 2.02 7.00 10.07
CA LEU A 32 1.33 5.91 9.40
C LEU A 32 1.83 5.83 7.96
N ARG A 33 2.43 4.72 7.59
CA ARG A 33 2.83 4.45 6.21
C ARG A 33 1.63 3.96 5.42
N PHE A 34 1.33 4.62 4.32
CA PHE A 34 0.18 4.36 3.47
C PHE A 34 0.62 3.90 2.09
N GLY A 35 0.39 2.64 1.76
CA GLY A 35 0.69 2.03 0.47
C GLY A 35 -0.35 2.41 -0.59
N VAL A 36 0.12 2.99 -1.72
CA VAL A 36 -0.77 3.59 -2.72
C VAL A 36 -0.57 3.10 -4.16
N ALA A 37 0.41 2.34 -4.48
CA ALA A 37 0.81 1.94 -5.82
C ALA A 37 1.60 3.02 -6.59
N GLY A 38 1.80 2.80 -7.90
CA GLY A 38 2.66 3.61 -8.76
C GLY A 38 2.16 5.05 -8.95
N GLU A 39 3.11 5.95 -9.17
CA GLU A 39 2.84 7.36 -9.50
C GLU A 39 1.97 7.47 -10.76
N GLY A 40 1.11 8.49 -10.81
CA GLY A 40 0.15 8.71 -11.90
C GLY A 40 -1.10 7.83 -11.85
N GLY A 41 -1.15 6.78 -11.04
CA GLY A 41 -2.31 5.95 -10.82
C GLY A 41 -3.35 6.59 -9.90
N VAL A 42 -4.59 6.07 -9.94
CA VAL A 42 -5.70 6.59 -9.11
C VAL A 42 -5.41 6.40 -7.62
N TYR A 43 -4.81 5.30 -7.21
CA TYR A 43 -4.44 5.04 -5.81
C TYR A 43 -3.46 6.08 -5.30
N HIS A 44 -2.45 6.42 -6.10
CA HIS A 44 -1.46 7.42 -5.73
C HIS A 44 -2.09 8.81 -5.57
N ASN A 45 -2.88 9.24 -6.57
CA ASN A 45 -3.56 10.54 -6.54
C ASN A 45 -4.54 10.66 -5.36
N PHE A 46 -5.29 9.60 -5.06
CA PHE A 46 -6.15 9.56 -3.87
C PHE A 46 -5.32 9.68 -2.59
N GLY A 47 -4.24 8.91 -2.49
CA GLY A 47 -3.37 8.90 -1.32
C GLY A 47 -2.76 10.26 -1.04
N GLU A 48 -2.33 11.00 -2.06
CA GLU A 48 -1.81 12.37 -1.93
C GLU A 48 -2.85 13.31 -1.30
N GLN A 49 -4.08 13.29 -1.82
CA GLN A 49 -5.16 14.16 -1.31
C GLN A 49 -5.56 13.77 0.11
N PHE A 50 -5.67 12.46 0.39
CA PHE A 50 -6.00 11.95 1.71
C PHE A 50 -4.91 12.30 2.74
N ALA A 51 -3.65 12.07 2.39
CA ALA A 51 -2.53 12.40 3.28
C ALA A 51 -2.43 13.90 3.54
N ALA A 52 -2.66 14.75 2.53
CA ALA A 52 -2.64 16.19 2.69
C ALA A 52 -3.72 16.64 3.69
N LEU A 53 -4.96 16.16 3.52
CA LEU A 53 -6.08 16.50 4.39
C LEU A 53 -5.84 16.05 5.84
N GLU A 54 -5.41 14.81 6.04
CA GLU A 54 -5.16 14.25 7.36
C GLU A 54 -3.99 14.93 8.07
N ASN A 55 -2.91 15.23 7.35
CA ASN A 55 -1.74 15.90 7.93
C ASN A 55 -2.01 17.36 8.35
N GLU A 56 -3.03 17.99 7.75
CA GLU A 56 -3.49 19.34 8.16
C GLU A 56 -4.39 19.29 9.40
N THR A 57 -5.18 18.22 9.56
CA THR A 57 -6.28 18.16 10.54
C THR A 57 -5.98 17.32 11.76
N SER A 58 -5.02 16.42 11.69
CA SER A 58 -4.68 15.49 12.77
C SER A 58 -3.29 15.74 13.35
N ASN A 59 -3.05 15.21 14.56
CA ASN A 59 -1.72 15.21 15.18
C ASN A 59 -0.82 14.06 14.66
N GLY A 60 -1.32 13.28 13.68
CA GLY A 60 -0.57 12.22 13.01
C GLY A 60 0.12 12.72 11.77
N THR A 61 0.94 11.87 11.19
CA THR A 61 1.54 12.10 9.87
C THR A 61 1.31 10.86 9.02
N ILE A 62 0.63 11.03 7.90
CA ILE A 62 0.54 10.00 6.86
C ILE A 62 1.70 10.16 5.90
N GLU A 63 2.47 9.11 5.74
CA GLU A 63 3.61 9.03 4.86
C GLU A 63 3.28 8.06 3.72
N LEU A 64 3.17 8.59 2.50
CA LEU A 64 2.89 7.75 1.33
C LEU A 64 4.06 6.83 1.01
N ARG A 65 3.72 5.63 0.57
CA ARG A 65 4.63 4.63 0.04
C ARG A 65 4.17 4.21 -1.34
N THR A 66 4.94 4.55 -2.35
CA THR A 66 4.78 4.00 -3.69
C THR A 66 5.09 2.51 -3.64
N THR A 67 4.20 1.70 -4.16
CA THR A 67 4.28 0.23 -4.20
C THR A 67 3.92 -0.26 -5.59
N ALA A 68 4.01 -1.56 -5.82
CA ALA A 68 3.56 -2.15 -7.07
C ALA A 68 2.02 -2.16 -7.20
N GLY A 69 1.28 -2.21 -6.09
CA GLY A 69 -0.18 -2.18 -6.09
C GLY A 69 -0.81 -3.14 -5.09
N SER A 70 -1.98 -3.69 -5.42
CA SER A 70 -2.84 -4.38 -4.47
C SER A 70 -2.20 -5.59 -3.80
N ALA A 71 -1.57 -6.49 -4.54
CA ALA A 71 -0.96 -7.69 -3.97
C ALA A 71 0.23 -7.33 -3.07
N ALA A 72 1.12 -6.46 -3.54
CA ALA A 72 2.24 -5.95 -2.75
C ALA A 72 1.75 -5.24 -1.47
N ASN A 73 0.69 -4.44 -1.57
CA ASN A 73 0.11 -3.72 -0.44
C ASN A 73 -0.40 -4.67 0.65
N LEU A 74 -1.08 -5.74 0.29
CA LEU A 74 -1.58 -6.74 1.24
C LEU A 74 -0.43 -7.45 1.96
N ARG A 75 0.63 -7.84 1.24
CA ARG A 75 1.83 -8.43 1.85
C ARG A 75 2.54 -7.47 2.79
N LEU A 76 2.68 -6.20 2.39
CA LEU A 76 3.32 -5.18 3.20
C LEU A 76 2.49 -4.79 4.45
N LEU A 77 1.15 -4.84 4.37
CA LEU A 77 0.25 -4.67 5.52
C LEU A 77 0.43 -5.81 6.52
N THR A 78 0.36 -7.05 6.06
CA THR A 78 0.51 -8.25 6.90
C THR A 78 1.90 -8.31 7.54
N GLY A 79 2.93 -7.90 6.78
CA GLY A 79 4.30 -7.78 7.30
C GLY A 79 4.56 -6.56 8.18
N GLU A 80 3.52 -5.78 8.55
CA GLU A 80 3.60 -4.57 9.39
C GLU A 80 4.49 -3.44 8.80
N TYR A 81 4.87 -3.53 7.52
CA TYR A 81 5.59 -2.46 6.83
C TYR A 81 4.69 -1.26 6.51
N LEU A 82 3.40 -1.52 6.29
CA LEU A 82 2.37 -0.50 6.11
C LEU A 82 1.37 -0.56 7.28
N GLN A 83 0.75 0.56 7.57
CA GLN A 83 -0.37 0.65 8.52
C GLN A 83 -1.68 0.91 7.81
N LEU A 84 -1.62 1.46 6.60
CA LEU A 84 -2.75 1.70 5.71
C LEU A 84 -2.35 1.29 4.29
N ALA A 85 -3.31 0.82 3.51
CA ALA A 85 -3.11 0.54 2.09
C ALA A 85 -4.42 0.64 1.30
N ILE A 86 -4.31 0.87 0.00
CA ILE A 86 -5.40 0.68 -0.95
C ILE A 86 -5.16 -0.65 -1.65
N ALA A 87 -6.20 -1.47 -1.74
CA ALA A 87 -6.16 -2.73 -2.45
C ALA A 87 -7.52 -3.05 -3.07
N GLN A 88 -7.52 -3.84 -4.11
CA GLN A 88 -8.74 -4.40 -4.70
C GLN A 88 -9.41 -5.35 -3.70
N ALA A 89 -10.74 -5.33 -3.69
CA ALA A 89 -11.52 -6.10 -2.74
C ALA A 89 -11.43 -7.62 -2.97
N ASP A 90 -11.33 -8.04 -4.23
CA ASP A 90 -11.15 -9.44 -4.63
C ASP A 90 -9.81 -9.99 -4.13
N LEU A 91 -8.70 -9.27 -4.33
CA LEU A 91 -7.39 -9.67 -3.83
C LEU A 91 -7.35 -9.67 -2.29
N ALA A 92 -8.01 -8.74 -1.63
CA ALA A 92 -8.14 -8.75 -0.18
C ALA A 92 -8.92 -9.99 0.30
N GLN A 93 -9.95 -10.38 -0.43
CA GLN A 93 -10.72 -11.60 -0.16
C GLN A 93 -9.88 -12.85 -0.42
N ASP A 94 -9.15 -12.91 -1.52
CA ASP A 94 -8.24 -14.03 -1.83
C ASP A 94 -7.17 -14.20 -0.75
N ALA A 95 -6.58 -13.12 -0.28
CA ALA A 95 -5.62 -13.14 0.82
C ALA A 95 -6.24 -13.74 2.10
N CYS A 96 -7.45 -13.31 2.47
CA CYS A 96 -8.12 -13.84 3.66
C CYS A 96 -8.60 -15.29 3.51
N ASN A 97 -8.91 -15.73 2.30
CA ASN A 97 -9.32 -17.10 2.01
C ASN A 97 -8.14 -18.01 1.66
N GLN A 98 -6.93 -17.47 1.56
CA GLN A 98 -5.75 -18.20 1.09
C GLN A 98 -5.99 -18.86 -0.28
N THR A 99 -6.48 -18.07 -1.23
CA THR A 99 -6.77 -18.47 -2.61
C THR A 99 -6.00 -17.63 -3.61
N GLY A 100 -6.13 -17.97 -4.90
CA GLY A 100 -5.44 -17.24 -5.96
C GLY A 100 -3.93 -17.21 -5.77
N ILE A 101 -3.35 -16.02 -5.91
CA ILE A 101 -1.90 -15.81 -5.74
C ILE A 101 -1.41 -15.95 -4.29
N PHE A 102 -2.31 -16.03 -3.33
CA PHE A 102 -2.02 -16.17 -1.91
C PHE A 102 -2.23 -17.60 -1.38
N ALA A 103 -2.50 -18.57 -2.26
CA ALA A 103 -2.83 -19.95 -1.88
C ALA A 103 -1.74 -20.65 -1.06
N GLU A 104 -0.48 -20.30 -1.30
CA GLU A 104 0.69 -20.88 -0.63
C GLU A 104 1.24 -20.00 0.52
N GLU A 105 0.56 -18.88 0.82
CA GLU A 105 1.00 -17.93 1.85
C GLU A 105 0.25 -18.16 3.17
N GLU A 106 1.01 -18.43 4.22
CA GLU A 106 0.46 -18.54 5.56
C GLU A 106 0.27 -17.13 6.17
N ASP A 107 -0.78 -16.98 6.98
CA ASP A 107 -1.05 -15.78 7.79
C ASP A 107 -1.16 -14.46 7.01
N ILE A 108 -1.50 -14.50 5.71
CA ILE A 108 -1.61 -13.30 4.88
C ILE A 108 -2.80 -12.38 5.23
N CYS A 109 -3.80 -12.84 5.99
CA CYS A 109 -4.98 -12.07 6.40
C CYS A 109 -4.80 -11.51 7.82
N GLY A 110 -3.98 -10.46 7.98
CA GLY A 110 -3.76 -9.75 9.24
C GLY A 110 -4.29 -8.31 9.24
N PHE A 111 -5.21 -7.96 8.35
CA PHE A 111 -5.73 -6.61 8.13
C PHE A 111 -7.25 -6.53 8.24
N GLY A 112 -7.78 -5.32 8.33
CA GLY A 112 -9.21 -5.05 8.32
C GLY A 112 -9.59 -4.00 7.29
N ALA A 113 -10.78 -4.14 6.67
CA ALA A 113 -11.32 -3.14 5.77
C ALA A 113 -11.84 -1.92 6.53
N VAL A 114 -11.42 -0.72 6.15
CA VAL A 114 -11.87 0.55 6.75
C VAL A 114 -12.99 1.16 5.92
N ALA A 115 -12.87 1.18 4.60
CA ALA A 115 -13.86 1.76 3.69
C ALA A 115 -13.76 1.13 2.30
N ALA A 116 -14.89 1.10 1.58
CA ALA A 116 -14.92 0.93 0.13
C ALA A 116 -14.89 2.32 -0.51
N LEU A 117 -13.92 2.57 -1.39
CA LEU A 117 -13.69 3.90 -1.95
C LEU A 117 -14.48 4.10 -3.24
N TYR A 118 -14.30 3.24 -4.23
CA TYR A 118 -14.92 3.36 -5.55
C TYR A 118 -14.90 2.02 -6.28
N THR A 119 -15.68 1.92 -7.37
CA THR A 119 -15.65 0.77 -8.28
C THR A 119 -14.58 0.97 -9.34
N GLU A 120 -13.74 -0.03 -9.55
CA GLU A 120 -12.73 -0.04 -10.60
C GLU A 120 -13.25 -0.79 -11.83
N ALA A 121 -13.10 -0.17 -13.01
CA ALA A 121 -13.39 -0.81 -14.27
C ALA A 121 -12.08 -1.24 -14.94
N CYS A 122 -11.94 -2.53 -15.23
CA CYS A 122 -10.85 -3.01 -16.05
C CYS A 122 -11.11 -2.66 -17.52
N GLN A 123 -10.15 -2.00 -18.16
CA GLN A 123 -10.22 -1.60 -19.57
C GLN A 123 -9.03 -2.18 -20.32
N VAL A 124 -9.31 -2.90 -21.40
CA VAL A 124 -8.30 -3.37 -22.35
C VAL A 124 -8.18 -2.34 -23.47
N ILE A 125 -6.99 -1.80 -23.64
CA ILE A 125 -6.70 -0.72 -24.59
C ILE A 125 -5.79 -1.24 -25.69
N VAL A 126 -6.12 -0.96 -26.93
CA VAL A 126 -5.31 -1.31 -28.10
C VAL A 126 -5.14 -0.07 -28.99
N ARG A 127 -4.15 -0.08 -29.87
CA ARG A 127 -4.00 0.99 -30.84
C ARG A 127 -5.22 1.07 -31.77
N ALA A 128 -5.65 2.28 -32.07
CA ALA A 128 -6.84 2.51 -32.90
C ALA A 128 -6.70 1.95 -34.35
N ASP A 129 -5.46 1.80 -34.82
CA ASP A 129 -5.13 1.28 -36.14
C ASP A 129 -4.81 -0.23 -36.13
N SER A 130 -5.02 -0.92 -35.00
CA SER A 130 -4.80 -2.37 -34.88
C SER A 130 -5.97 -3.16 -35.45
N ASP A 131 -5.72 -4.42 -35.76
CA ASP A 131 -6.71 -5.42 -36.19
C ASP A 131 -7.40 -6.13 -34.99
N ILE A 132 -7.06 -5.78 -33.76
CA ILE A 132 -7.59 -6.39 -32.54
C ILE A 132 -8.98 -5.82 -32.27
N GLN A 133 -9.99 -6.68 -32.22
CA GLN A 133 -11.40 -6.32 -31.97
C GLN A 133 -12.00 -7.07 -30.77
N SER A 134 -11.31 -8.12 -30.31
CA SER A 134 -11.76 -8.94 -29.18
C SER A 134 -10.55 -9.41 -28.35
N ILE A 135 -10.81 -10.00 -27.19
CA ILE A 135 -9.74 -10.55 -26.33
C ILE A 135 -9.04 -11.72 -27.02
N GLU A 136 -9.76 -12.52 -27.78
CA GLU A 136 -9.22 -13.67 -28.53
C GLU A 136 -8.18 -13.24 -29.56
N ASP A 137 -8.28 -12.04 -30.12
CA ASP A 137 -7.33 -11.49 -31.10
C ASP A 137 -5.97 -11.16 -30.48
N LEU A 138 -5.86 -11.21 -29.14
CA LEU A 138 -4.58 -11.07 -28.44
C LEU A 138 -3.67 -12.29 -28.59
N GLN A 139 -4.17 -13.41 -29.13
CA GLN A 139 -3.33 -14.56 -29.39
C GLN A 139 -2.14 -14.20 -30.29
N GLY A 140 -0.93 -14.55 -29.84
CA GLY A 140 0.33 -14.25 -30.54
C GLY A 140 0.78 -12.79 -30.44
N LYS A 141 0.14 -11.98 -29.60
CA LYS A 141 0.52 -10.60 -29.34
C LYS A 141 1.28 -10.49 -28.03
N THR A 142 2.02 -9.38 -27.88
CA THR A 142 2.60 -8.96 -26.60
C THR A 142 1.62 -8.04 -25.88
N VAL A 143 1.31 -8.32 -24.63
CA VAL A 143 0.34 -7.58 -23.83
C VAL A 143 0.99 -7.09 -22.54
N SER A 144 0.95 -5.77 -22.30
CA SER A 144 1.28 -5.21 -21.00
C SER A 144 0.17 -5.51 -20.01
N ILE A 145 0.50 -6.23 -18.95
CA ILE A 145 -0.47 -6.68 -17.93
C ILE A 145 -0.43 -5.83 -16.64
N GLY A 146 0.35 -4.77 -16.62
CA GLY A 146 0.56 -3.94 -15.43
C GLY A 146 1.83 -4.31 -14.68
N ALA A 147 2.15 -3.55 -13.65
CA ALA A 147 3.32 -3.83 -12.80
C ALA A 147 3.17 -5.18 -12.10
N GLU A 148 4.28 -5.87 -11.90
CA GLU A 148 4.32 -7.09 -11.10
C GLU A 148 3.74 -6.86 -9.71
N GLU A 149 2.96 -7.80 -9.18
CA GLU A 149 2.23 -7.69 -7.90
C GLU A 149 1.15 -6.59 -7.86
N SER A 150 0.76 -6.04 -9.00
CA SER A 150 -0.37 -5.10 -9.08
C SER A 150 -1.72 -5.82 -9.20
N GLY A 151 -2.80 -5.10 -8.87
CA GLY A 151 -4.14 -5.57 -9.16
C GLY A 151 -4.42 -5.63 -10.67
N SER A 152 -3.80 -4.74 -11.46
CA SER A 152 -3.91 -4.74 -12.92
C SER A 152 -3.36 -6.05 -13.53
N GLU A 153 -2.22 -6.52 -13.03
CA GLU A 153 -1.65 -7.80 -13.43
C GLU A 153 -2.63 -8.95 -13.18
N GLN A 154 -3.19 -9.02 -11.97
CA GLN A 154 -4.11 -10.10 -11.62
C GLN A 154 -5.39 -10.06 -12.45
N ASN A 155 -5.95 -8.86 -12.69
CA ASN A 155 -7.11 -8.69 -13.56
C ASN A 155 -6.80 -9.13 -15.01
N ALA A 156 -5.64 -8.74 -15.55
CA ALA A 156 -5.25 -9.12 -16.90
C ALA A 156 -5.09 -10.63 -17.04
N LEU A 157 -4.39 -11.30 -16.12
CA LEU A 157 -4.22 -12.75 -16.10
C LEU A 157 -5.57 -13.47 -15.97
N GLN A 158 -6.47 -12.96 -15.16
CA GLN A 158 -7.81 -13.50 -14.97
C GLN A 158 -8.65 -13.38 -16.25
N ILE A 159 -8.60 -12.24 -16.94
CA ILE A 159 -9.28 -12.02 -18.22
C ILE A 159 -8.70 -12.95 -19.28
N LEU A 160 -7.39 -12.98 -19.48
CA LEU A 160 -6.74 -13.85 -20.44
C LEU A 160 -7.13 -15.31 -20.20
N SER A 161 -7.07 -15.78 -18.96
CA SER A 161 -7.47 -17.15 -18.59
C SER A 161 -8.95 -17.43 -18.91
N ALA A 162 -9.85 -16.49 -18.67
CA ALA A 162 -11.28 -16.66 -18.96
C ALA A 162 -11.58 -16.85 -20.47
N TYR A 163 -10.71 -16.30 -21.33
CA TYR A 163 -10.75 -16.48 -22.78
C TYR A 163 -9.87 -17.62 -23.29
N GLY A 164 -9.33 -18.44 -22.39
CA GLY A 164 -8.47 -19.58 -22.75
C GLY A 164 -7.08 -19.21 -23.24
N LEU A 165 -6.68 -17.96 -23.06
CA LEU A 165 -5.35 -17.46 -23.38
C LEU A 165 -4.41 -17.69 -22.18
N ASN A 166 -3.22 -18.21 -22.46
CA ASN A 166 -2.21 -18.50 -21.45
C ASN A 166 -0.83 -18.05 -21.95
N ASP A 167 0.21 -18.26 -21.14
CA ASP A 167 1.61 -17.91 -21.39
C ASP A 167 2.23 -18.49 -22.66
N ARG A 168 1.60 -19.51 -23.27
CA ARG A 168 2.02 -20.09 -24.57
C ARG A 168 1.36 -19.42 -25.75
N LEU A 169 0.26 -18.72 -25.51
CA LEU A 169 -0.56 -18.11 -26.55
C LEU A 169 -0.41 -16.58 -26.60
N VAL A 170 0.00 -15.96 -25.51
CA VAL A 170 0.18 -14.50 -25.38
C VAL A 170 1.48 -14.23 -24.66
N ASP A 171 2.31 -13.35 -25.20
CA ASP A 171 3.48 -12.84 -24.51
C ASP A 171 3.04 -11.74 -23.53
N THR A 172 3.21 -11.96 -22.22
CA THR A 172 2.89 -10.96 -21.21
C THR A 172 4.14 -10.24 -20.74
N ILE A 173 4.04 -8.91 -20.55
CA ILE A 173 5.11 -8.10 -19.98
C ILE A 173 4.56 -7.23 -18.84
N ASN A 174 5.36 -7.06 -17.79
CA ASN A 174 5.00 -6.19 -16.67
C ASN A 174 5.59 -4.79 -16.90
N LEU A 175 4.71 -3.83 -17.14
CA LEU A 175 5.06 -2.43 -17.28
C LEU A 175 4.21 -1.56 -16.35
N ASN A 176 4.76 -0.44 -15.90
CA ASN A 176 3.96 0.61 -15.26
C ASN A 176 3.12 1.36 -16.30
N TYR A 177 2.22 2.24 -15.85
CA TYR A 177 1.29 2.95 -16.74
C TYR A 177 1.98 3.83 -17.78
N THR A 178 3.10 4.44 -17.43
CA THR A 178 3.84 5.33 -18.33
C THR A 178 4.52 4.53 -19.44
N ASP A 179 5.27 3.49 -19.06
CA ASP A 179 6.01 2.67 -20.03
C ASP A 179 5.07 1.83 -20.91
N ALA A 180 3.86 1.51 -20.44
CA ALA A 180 2.86 0.78 -21.21
C ALA A 180 2.15 1.66 -22.26
N ALA A 181 2.18 3.00 -22.13
CA ALA A 181 1.55 3.93 -23.05
C ALA A 181 2.45 4.32 -24.23
N ASP A 182 3.78 4.14 -24.12
CA ASP A 182 4.79 4.43 -25.13
C ASP A 182 4.96 3.26 -26.13
#